data_253be7e0e583cdcf849827b05a1cb1c4
#
_entry.id   253be7e0e583cdcf849827b05a1cb1c4
#
_cell.length_a   1.000
_cell.length_b   1.000
_cell.length_c   1.000
_cell.angle_alpha   90.00
_cell.angle_beta   90.00
_cell.angle_gamma   90.00
#
_symmetry.space_group_name_H-M   'P 1'
#
loop_
_entity.id
_entity.type
_entity.pdbx_description
1 polymer ?
#
loop_
_entity_poly.entity_id
_entity_poly.type
_entity_poly.pdbx_seq_one_letter_code
_entity_poly.pdbx_strand_id
1 'polypeptide(L)'
;MLKRRTRPKMRQDGPKCEWPRHRKFVRGHTCIVPGCADGPIEACHVRKGLPSNTPDFARGGVGKKPHDCFVFPACSKHHKSQHAIGELSFAALHRINLLREALDLARRSPVPEVREFVRSLT
;
A
#
# COMPACT_ATOMS: atom_id res chain seq x y z
N MET A 1 -23.05 -34.26 16.77
CA MET A 1 -23.09 -33.29 15.80
C MET A 1 -21.76 -32.95 15.27
N LEU A 2 -21.70 -32.90 14.04
CA LEU A 2 -20.49 -32.63 13.43
C LEU A 2 -20.12 -31.21 13.49
N LYS A 3 -18.93 -30.98 14.04
CA LYS A 3 -18.48 -29.68 14.13
C LYS A 3 -18.12 -29.24 12.76
N ARG A 4 -18.59 -28.11 12.40
CA ARG A 4 -18.25 -27.58 11.16
C ARG A 4 -16.79 -27.44 11.08
N ARG A 5 -16.17 -28.09 10.16
CA ARG A 5 -14.78 -27.99 10.02
C ARG A 5 -14.45 -26.72 9.37
N THR A 6 -13.55 -26.05 9.97
CA THR A 6 -13.05 -24.87 9.37
C THR A 6 -12.11 -25.30 8.32
N ARG A 7 -12.32 -24.85 7.14
CA ARG A 7 -11.46 -25.17 6.08
C ARG A 7 -10.12 -24.60 6.36
N PRO A 8 -9.08 -25.33 6.17
CA PRO A 8 -7.74 -24.79 6.34
C PRO A 8 -7.57 -23.61 5.41
N LYS A 9 -6.88 -22.62 5.87
CA LYS A 9 -6.70 -21.46 5.07
C LYS A 9 -5.54 -21.64 4.13
N MET A 10 -5.72 -22.50 3.20
CA MET A 10 -4.68 -22.83 2.30
C MET A 10 -4.18 -21.67 1.49
N ARG A 11 -5.07 -20.75 1.26
CA ARG A 11 -4.68 -19.63 0.49
C ARG A 11 -3.61 -18.87 1.17
N GLN A 12 -3.54 -19.03 2.46
CA GLN A 12 -2.57 -18.28 3.18
C GLN A 12 -1.24 -18.91 3.16
N ASP A 13 -1.10 -19.95 2.41
CA ASP A 13 0.19 -20.57 2.26
C ASP A 13 1.06 -19.71 1.37
N GLY A 14 0.49 -18.75 0.67
CA GLY A 14 1.28 -17.89 -0.15
C GLY A 14 2.06 -16.88 0.67
N PRO A 15 2.99 -16.16 0.03
CA PRO A 15 3.76 -15.13 0.73
C PRO A 15 2.85 -14.05 1.30
N LYS A 16 3.28 -13.51 2.43
CA LYS A 16 2.50 -12.52 3.12
C LYS A 16 2.64 -11.16 2.45
N CYS A 17 1.54 -10.46 2.28
CA CYS A 17 1.54 -9.13 1.69
C CYS A 17 0.95 -8.07 2.61
N GLU A 18 0.30 -8.47 3.69
CA GLU A 18 -0.35 -7.55 4.60
C GLU A 18 0.46 -7.35 5.86
N TRP A 19 0.74 -6.09 6.16
CA TRP A 19 1.56 -5.71 7.29
C TRP A 19 0.88 -4.56 8.03
N PRO A 20 -0.10 -4.85 8.91
CA PRO A 20 -0.86 -3.80 9.59
C PRO A 20 0.00 -2.79 10.33
N ARG A 21 1.11 -3.23 10.91
CA ARG A 21 1.99 -2.29 11.61
C ARG A 21 2.62 -1.29 10.66
N HIS A 22 2.90 -1.70 9.44
CA HIS A 22 3.43 -0.78 8.45
C HIS A 22 2.35 0.22 8.02
N ARG A 23 1.13 -0.25 7.80
CA ARG A 23 0.04 0.67 7.45
C ARG A 23 -0.18 1.69 8.55
N LYS A 24 -0.08 1.25 9.82
CA LYS A 24 -0.23 2.17 10.93
C LYS A 24 0.89 3.21 10.94
N PHE A 25 2.10 2.80 10.64
CA PHE A 25 3.23 3.71 10.52
C PHE A 25 2.96 4.77 9.45
N VAL A 26 2.46 4.33 8.30
CA VAL A 26 2.15 5.25 7.20
C VAL A 26 1.06 6.24 7.62
N ARG A 27 0.03 5.77 8.33
CA ARG A 27 -1.04 6.65 8.79
C ARG A 27 -0.58 7.68 9.82
N GLY A 28 0.62 7.54 10.35
CA GLY A 28 1.18 8.52 11.26
C GLY A 28 1.80 9.73 10.56
N HIS A 29 1.76 9.75 9.25
CA HIS A 29 2.31 10.86 8.48
C HIS A 29 1.21 11.78 7.96
N THR A 30 1.58 12.98 7.51
CA THR A 30 0.60 13.89 6.95
C THR A 30 0.19 13.43 5.56
N CYS A 31 -0.92 13.99 5.06
CA CYS A 31 -1.39 13.67 3.72
C CYS A 31 -0.29 13.96 2.70
N ILE A 32 -0.19 13.06 1.72
CA ILE A 32 0.85 13.16 0.69
C ILE A 32 0.73 14.42 -0.17
N VAL A 33 -0.46 14.99 -0.25
CA VAL A 33 -0.66 16.19 -1.05
C VAL A 33 0.02 17.37 -0.38
N PRO A 34 0.94 18.05 -1.07
CA PRO A 34 1.67 19.16 -0.45
C PRO A 34 0.72 20.22 0.12
N GLY A 35 1.00 20.62 1.36
CA GLY A 35 0.20 21.65 2.00
C GLY A 35 -1.09 21.16 2.64
N CYS A 36 -1.43 19.90 2.48
CA CYS A 36 -2.65 19.37 3.08
C CYS A 36 -2.38 18.89 4.51
N ALA A 37 -3.11 19.44 5.47
CA ALA A 37 -2.99 19.03 6.86
C ALA A 37 -4.26 18.34 7.35
N ASP A 38 -5.12 17.93 6.43
CA ASP A 38 -6.38 17.29 6.79
C ASP A 38 -6.19 15.84 7.22
N GLY A 39 -7.17 15.35 7.96
CA GLY A 39 -7.23 13.96 8.38
C GLY A 39 -8.67 13.50 8.38
N PRO A 40 -8.92 12.28 8.77
CA PRO A 40 -7.94 11.25 9.15
C PRO A 40 -7.11 10.76 7.97
N ILE A 41 -5.95 10.21 8.28
CA ILE A 41 -5.04 9.71 7.25
C ILE A 41 -5.29 8.22 7.04
N GLU A 42 -5.30 7.84 5.78
CA GLU A 42 -5.48 6.45 5.38
C GLU A 42 -4.26 5.97 4.61
N ALA A 43 -4.00 4.67 4.67
CA ALA A 43 -2.91 4.07 3.91
C ALA A 43 -3.47 3.64 2.56
N CYS A 44 -2.98 4.26 1.50
CA CYS A 44 -3.54 4.09 0.16
C CYS A 44 -2.56 3.32 -0.71
N HIS A 45 -3.05 2.27 -1.39
CA HIS A 45 -2.18 1.45 -2.23
C HIS A 45 -1.91 2.08 -3.59
N VAL A 46 -0.67 1.96 -4.03
CA VAL A 46 -0.28 2.30 -5.40
C VAL A 46 -0.43 1.03 -6.21
N ARG A 47 -1.14 1.11 -7.33
CA ARG A 47 -1.37 -0.05 -8.20
C ARG A 47 -0.69 0.09 -9.55
N LYS A 48 -0.39 1.31 -9.97
CA LYS A 48 0.18 1.56 -11.28
C LYS A 48 1.68 1.84 -11.18
N GLY A 49 2.40 1.41 -12.19
CA GLY A 49 3.83 1.73 -12.27
C GLY A 49 4.71 1.02 -11.27
N LEU A 50 4.26 -0.12 -10.75
CA LEU A 50 5.07 -0.87 -9.80
C LEU A 50 6.38 -1.31 -10.46
N PRO A 51 7.45 -1.50 -9.67
CA PRO A 51 8.73 -1.92 -10.23
C PRO A 51 8.59 -3.18 -11.07
N SER A 52 9.33 -3.24 -12.17
CA SER A 52 9.19 -4.35 -13.11
C SER A 52 9.55 -5.70 -12.49
N ASN A 53 10.40 -5.71 -11.49
CA ASN A 53 10.78 -6.96 -10.83
C ASN A 53 9.90 -7.30 -9.63
N THR A 54 8.77 -6.62 -9.48
CA THR A 54 7.83 -6.96 -8.42
C THR A 54 7.26 -8.35 -8.70
N PRO A 55 7.33 -9.27 -7.73
CA PRO A 55 6.73 -10.60 -7.92
C PRO A 55 5.23 -10.50 -8.14
N ASP A 56 4.68 -11.44 -8.89
CA ASP A 56 3.25 -11.44 -9.17
C ASP A 56 2.40 -11.43 -7.91
N PHE A 57 2.80 -12.18 -6.88
CA PHE A 57 2.00 -12.25 -5.66
C PHE A 57 1.86 -10.88 -4.97
N ALA A 58 2.77 -9.95 -5.24
CA ALA A 58 2.80 -8.65 -4.58
C ALA A 58 2.15 -7.54 -5.41
N ARG A 59 1.74 -7.83 -6.65
CA ARG A 59 1.18 -6.80 -7.51
C ARG A 59 -0.29 -6.53 -7.29
N GLY A 60 -0.98 -7.43 -6.64
CA GLY A 60 -2.41 -7.33 -6.52
C GLY A 60 -3.11 -7.80 -7.78
N GLY A 61 -4.36 -7.44 -7.93
CA GLY A 61 -5.16 -7.85 -9.08
C GLY A 61 -6.61 -7.70 -8.72
N VAL A 62 -7.47 -8.36 -9.49
CA VAL A 62 -8.90 -8.28 -9.24
C VAL A 62 -9.19 -8.83 -7.86
N GLY A 63 -9.75 -8.00 -7.00
CA GLY A 63 -10.10 -8.41 -5.65
C GLY A 63 -8.92 -8.54 -4.70
N LYS A 64 -7.72 -8.15 -5.13
CA LYS A 64 -6.55 -8.24 -4.28
C LYS A 64 -5.80 -6.94 -4.25
N LYS A 65 -5.28 -6.60 -3.08
CA LYS A 65 -4.46 -5.40 -2.94
C LYS A 65 -3.00 -5.74 -3.14
N PRO A 66 -2.21 -4.79 -3.64
CA PRO A 66 -0.77 -5.00 -3.72
C PRO A 66 -0.16 -5.14 -2.34
N HIS A 67 1.10 -5.54 -2.29
CA HIS A 67 1.87 -5.64 -1.05
C HIS A 67 1.82 -4.30 -0.31
N ASP A 68 1.78 -4.36 1.01
CA ASP A 68 1.67 -3.16 1.83
C ASP A 68 2.88 -2.23 1.77
N CYS A 69 3.98 -2.63 1.16
CA CYS A 69 5.09 -1.69 0.96
C CYS A 69 4.72 -0.61 -0.06
N PHE A 70 3.63 -0.80 -0.81
CA PHE A 70 3.20 0.15 -1.83
C PHE A 70 2.07 1.05 -1.34
N VAL A 71 2.15 1.51 -0.10
CA VAL A 71 1.10 2.40 0.43
C VAL A 71 1.68 3.77 0.74
N PHE A 72 0.84 4.79 0.59
CA PHE A 72 1.19 6.17 0.92
C PHE A 72 0.08 6.79 1.76
N PRO A 73 0.39 7.86 2.52
CA PRO A 73 -0.62 8.47 3.37
C PRO A 73 -1.44 9.50 2.62
N ALA A 74 -2.75 9.43 2.75
CA ALA A 74 -3.62 10.47 2.21
C ALA A 74 -4.85 10.62 3.10
N CYS A 75 -5.33 11.84 3.23
CA CYS A 75 -6.55 12.05 3.99
C CYS A 75 -7.72 11.44 3.22
N SER A 76 -8.84 11.23 3.91
CA SER A 76 -10.00 10.60 3.29
C SER A 76 -10.44 11.30 2.02
N LYS A 77 -10.40 12.62 2.01
CA LYS A 77 -10.81 13.39 0.85
C LYS A 77 -9.90 13.12 -0.35
N HIS A 78 -8.59 13.16 -0.15
CA HIS A 78 -7.66 12.92 -1.24
C HIS A 78 -7.62 11.46 -1.65
N HIS A 79 -7.87 10.54 -0.71
CA HIS A 79 -7.98 9.14 -1.06
C HIS A 79 -9.17 8.92 -2.01
N LYS A 80 -10.31 9.56 -1.70
CA LYS A 80 -11.47 9.46 -2.57
C LYS A 80 -11.20 10.09 -3.93
N SER A 81 -10.48 11.22 -3.94
CA SER A 81 -10.12 11.88 -5.18
C SER A 81 -9.26 10.96 -6.06
N GLN A 82 -8.30 10.29 -5.45
CA GLN A 82 -7.43 9.37 -6.18
C GLN A 82 -8.25 8.27 -6.86
N HIS A 83 -9.24 7.73 -6.18
CA HIS A 83 -10.10 6.71 -6.77
C HIS A 83 -11.02 7.29 -7.84
N ALA A 84 -11.50 8.51 -7.64
CA ALA A 84 -12.44 9.12 -8.58
C ALA A 84 -11.80 9.50 -9.90
N ILE A 85 -10.62 10.10 -9.86
CA ILE A 85 -9.98 10.57 -11.10
C ILE A 85 -8.90 9.63 -11.62
N GLY A 86 -8.55 8.61 -10.84
CA GLY A 86 -7.53 7.67 -11.25
C GLY A 86 -6.17 8.03 -10.69
N GLU A 87 -5.35 7.01 -10.48
CA GLU A 87 -4.07 7.16 -9.83
C GLU A 87 -3.10 8.04 -10.62
N LEU A 88 -3.03 7.82 -11.91
CA LEU A 88 -2.11 8.60 -12.74
C LEU A 88 -2.53 10.07 -12.84
N SER A 89 -3.83 10.33 -12.96
CA SER A 89 -4.33 11.69 -13.02
C SER A 89 -4.12 12.40 -11.69
N PHE A 90 -4.33 11.68 -10.59
CA PHE A 90 -4.13 12.22 -9.26
C PHE A 90 -2.67 12.62 -9.07
N ALA A 91 -1.75 11.72 -9.44
CA ALA A 91 -0.34 11.98 -9.32
C ALA A 91 0.09 13.20 -10.14
N ALA A 92 -0.42 13.29 -11.36
CA ALA A 92 -0.08 14.41 -12.24
C ALA A 92 -0.64 15.72 -11.69
N LEU A 93 -1.88 15.69 -11.21
CA LEU A 93 -2.52 16.88 -10.68
C LEU A 93 -1.74 17.48 -9.52
N HIS A 94 -1.27 16.64 -8.63
CA HIS A 94 -0.57 17.09 -7.43
C HIS A 94 0.95 17.06 -7.58
N ARG A 95 1.45 16.65 -8.74
CA ARG A 95 2.88 16.57 -9.04
C ARG A 95 3.62 15.71 -8.03
N ILE A 96 3.09 14.51 -7.81
CA ILE A 96 3.63 13.57 -6.84
C ILE A 96 4.00 12.27 -7.53
N ASN A 97 5.14 11.69 -7.15
CA ASN A 97 5.47 10.33 -7.56
C ASN A 97 5.02 9.42 -6.43
N LEU A 98 3.82 8.86 -6.57
CA LEU A 98 3.22 8.07 -5.51
C LEU A 98 4.07 6.86 -5.12
N LEU A 99 4.61 6.18 -6.12
CA LEU A 99 5.42 5.00 -5.84
C LEU A 99 6.69 5.36 -5.08
N ARG A 100 7.36 6.43 -5.48
CA ARG A 100 8.57 6.84 -4.79
C ARG A 100 8.28 7.18 -3.33
N GLU A 101 7.19 7.90 -3.07
CA GLU A 101 6.83 8.25 -1.71
C GLU A 101 6.51 7.01 -0.89
N ALA A 102 5.78 6.07 -1.48
CA ALA A 102 5.44 4.83 -0.79
C ALA A 102 6.70 4.04 -0.44
N LEU A 103 7.62 3.90 -1.39
CA LEU A 103 8.83 3.12 -1.16
C LEU A 103 9.76 3.80 -0.16
N ASP A 104 9.81 5.13 -0.16
CA ASP A 104 10.60 5.85 0.83
C ASP A 104 10.12 5.55 2.24
N LEU A 105 8.81 5.54 2.44
CA LEU A 105 8.24 5.19 3.74
C LEU A 105 8.53 3.74 4.08
N ALA A 106 8.42 2.85 3.11
CA ALA A 106 8.65 1.44 3.35
C ALA A 106 10.10 1.18 3.76
N ARG A 107 11.05 1.93 3.21
CA ARG A 107 12.45 1.80 3.60
C ARG A 107 12.69 2.23 5.04
N ARG A 108 11.82 3.07 5.58
CA ARG A 108 11.93 3.56 6.95
C ARG A 108 10.93 2.87 7.88
N SER A 109 10.29 1.83 7.39
CA SER A 109 9.26 1.12 8.15
C SER A 109 9.80 0.53 9.45
N PRO A 110 8.99 0.50 10.52
CA PRO A 110 9.39 -0.22 11.72
C PRO A 110 9.30 -1.74 11.55
N VAL A 111 8.77 -2.21 10.42
CA VAL A 111 8.60 -3.63 10.15
C VAL A 111 9.77 -4.12 9.30
N PRO A 112 10.66 -4.98 9.85
CA PRO A 112 11.83 -5.42 9.09
C PRO A 112 11.50 -6.13 7.79
N GLU A 113 10.43 -6.91 7.78
CA GLU A 113 10.04 -7.65 6.58
C GLU A 113 9.66 -6.71 5.44
N VAL A 114 9.05 -5.57 5.76
CA VAL A 114 8.70 -4.59 4.74
C VAL A 114 9.97 -3.96 4.18
N ARG A 115 10.91 -3.59 5.06
CA ARG A 115 12.18 -3.02 4.61
C ARG A 115 12.93 -3.99 3.71
N GLU A 116 12.93 -5.27 4.08
CA GLU A 116 13.61 -6.28 3.30
C GLU A 116 12.99 -6.47 1.94
N PHE A 117 11.66 -6.52 1.91
CA PHE A 117 10.96 -6.71 0.65
C PHE A 117 11.29 -5.56 -0.32
N VAL A 118 11.27 -4.33 0.18
CA VAL A 118 11.58 -3.18 -0.67
C VAL A 118 12.99 -3.26 -1.20
N ARG A 119 13.93 -3.70 -0.38
CA ARG A 119 15.31 -3.85 -0.84
C ARG A 119 15.42 -4.83 -2.00
N SER A 120 14.57 -5.84 -2.02
CA SER A 120 14.60 -6.84 -3.08
C SER A 120 14.07 -6.30 -4.40
N LEU A 121 13.44 -5.14 -4.39
CA LEU A 121 12.87 -4.55 -5.61
C LEU A 121 13.84 -3.67 -6.36
N THR A 122 15.02 -3.48 -5.87
CA THR A 122 15.99 -2.59 -6.53
C THR A 122 17.14 -3.32 -7.15
#